data_e540eea50a6b93e46d1f23eaefc73ede
#
_entry.id   e540eea50a6b93e46d1f23eaefc73ede
#
_cell.length_a   1.000
_cell.length_b   1.000
_cell.length_c   1.000
_cell.angle_alpha   90.00
_cell.angle_beta   90.00
_cell.angle_gamma   90.00
#
_symmetry.space_group_name_H-M   'P 1'
#
loop_
_entity.id
_entity.type
_entity.pdbx_description
1 polymer ?
#
loop_
_entity_poly.entity_id
_entity_poly.type
_entity_poly.pdbx_seq_one_letter_code
_entity_poly.pdbx_strand_id
1 'polypeptide(L)'
;MLSGLLNPTSGDARVLGFAPWERRNEMKRQFSLLMGQKNALWWDLPAQESLELNRAIYGIDRDRFKKVVDGLSDLLEVRDKMNVMVRELSLGERMKMELIAALIHEPRVLFLDEPTIGLDVVSQKRVREFLRIYNEEHPIVTLLTSHYMQDIEELCHRVLVIDHGKIFFDGPLAEIVDRFSGYKILSLTFENEAKRDLSAFGEVTEQTPVSVQLKVPRAKVTETCRQLLDACDVSDINVQEVPVEDVIRQLFGETHEAQRAPKVATAEAAQVG
;
A
#
# COMPACT_ATOMS: atom_id res chain seq x y z
N MET A 1 13.13 8.58 -9.30
CA MET A 1 14.30 8.10 -10.08
C MET A 1 13.88 7.09 -11.15
N LEU A 2 13.17 6.01 -10.83
CA LEU A 2 12.80 4.96 -11.82
C LEU A 2 11.95 5.46 -12.99
N SER A 3 11.14 6.51 -12.81
CA SER A 3 10.38 7.19 -13.88
C SER A 3 11.21 8.19 -14.71
N GLY A 4 12.49 8.40 -14.38
CA GLY A 4 13.34 9.37 -15.08
C GLY A 4 13.09 10.84 -14.73
N LEU A 5 12.24 11.14 -13.73
CA LEU A 5 12.00 12.53 -13.29
C LEU A 5 13.19 13.09 -12.52
N LEU A 6 13.87 12.25 -11.75
CA LEU A 6 15.03 12.61 -10.93
C LEU A 6 16.25 11.78 -11.37
N ASN A 7 17.42 12.42 -11.42
CA ASN A 7 18.68 11.74 -11.63
C ASN A 7 19.26 11.25 -10.29
N PRO A 8 19.87 10.06 -10.23
CA PRO A 8 20.59 9.63 -9.04
C PRO A 8 21.89 10.45 -8.89
N THR A 9 22.32 10.67 -7.65
CA THR A 9 23.62 11.30 -7.35
C THR A 9 24.77 10.32 -7.64
N SER A 10 24.51 9.02 -7.43
CA SER A 10 25.45 7.93 -7.69
C SER A 10 24.70 6.62 -7.89
N GLY A 11 25.39 5.59 -8.39
CA GLY A 11 24.80 4.27 -8.65
C GLY A 11 24.05 4.23 -9.98
N ASP A 12 23.53 3.05 -10.31
CA ASP A 12 22.82 2.75 -11.55
C ASP A 12 21.41 2.24 -11.28
N ALA A 13 20.50 2.54 -12.21
CA ALA A 13 19.18 1.92 -12.27
C ALA A 13 18.80 1.62 -13.71
N ARG A 14 18.07 0.53 -13.92
CA ARG A 14 17.53 0.17 -15.23
C ARG A 14 16.06 -0.20 -15.11
N VAL A 15 15.29 0.36 -16.03
CA VAL A 15 13.87 0.05 -16.20
C VAL A 15 13.66 -0.40 -17.64
N LEU A 16 13.17 -1.61 -17.87
CA LEU A 16 13.05 -2.22 -19.19
C LEU A 16 14.37 -2.23 -20.01
N GLY A 17 15.51 -2.28 -19.32
CA GLY A 17 16.85 -2.23 -19.95
C GLY A 17 17.39 -0.82 -20.21
N PHE A 18 16.59 0.23 -20.03
CA PHE A 18 16.98 1.63 -20.23
C PHE A 18 17.45 2.28 -18.92
N ALA A 19 18.38 3.21 -18.99
CA ALA A 19 18.69 4.14 -17.90
C ALA A 19 17.58 5.20 -17.84
N PRO A 20 16.79 5.31 -16.75
CA PRO A 20 15.58 6.15 -16.74
C PRO A 20 15.85 7.64 -17.01
N TRP A 21 16.98 8.16 -16.55
CA TRP A 21 17.35 9.57 -16.70
C TRP A 21 17.73 9.97 -18.13
N GLU A 22 18.01 9.01 -19.02
CA GLU A 22 18.18 9.29 -20.45
C GLU A 22 16.86 9.69 -21.12
N ARG A 23 15.73 9.40 -20.50
CA ARG A 23 14.37 9.77 -20.93
C ARG A 23 14.06 9.40 -22.39
N ARG A 24 14.57 8.26 -22.84
CA ARG A 24 14.38 7.79 -24.21
C ARG A 24 12.89 7.57 -24.50
N ASN A 25 12.49 7.93 -25.73
CA ASN A 25 11.07 7.81 -26.14
C ASN A 25 10.61 6.35 -26.17
N GLU A 26 11.50 5.42 -26.50
CA GLU A 26 11.23 3.98 -26.49
C GLU A 26 10.86 3.48 -25.08
N MET A 27 11.53 3.99 -24.05
CA MET A 27 11.21 3.70 -22.66
C MET A 27 9.89 4.37 -22.27
N LYS A 28 9.71 5.68 -22.56
CA LYS A 28 8.51 6.44 -22.17
C LYS A 28 7.21 5.85 -22.73
N ARG A 29 7.27 5.21 -23.88
CA ARG A 29 6.13 4.53 -24.48
C ARG A 29 5.77 3.21 -23.81
N GLN A 30 6.63 2.67 -22.96
CA GLN A 30 6.46 1.36 -22.33
C GLN A 30 6.14 1.45 -20.83
N PHE A 31 6.13 2.66 -20.26
CA PHE A 31 5.71 2.80 -18.86
C PHE A 31 4.66 3.90 -18.71
N SER A 32 3.93 3.84 -17.63
CA SER A 32 3.05 4.90 -17.19
C SER A 32 3.35 5.30 -15.75
N LEU A 33 3.06 6.55 -15.41
CA LEU A 33 3.16 7.10 -14.07
C LEU A 33 1.86 7.83 -13.74
N LEU A 34 1.16 7.33 -12.73
CA LEU A 34 -0.02 7.95 -12.16
C LEU A 34 0.33 8.46 -10.77
N MET A 35 0.09 9.74 -10.52
CA MET A 35 0.28 10.40 -9.23
C MET A 35 -1.09 10.84 -8.71
N GLY A 36 -1.54 10.29 -7.59
CA GLY A 36 -2.89 10.51 -7.06
C GLY A 36 -3.27 11.96 -6.79
N GLN A 37 -2.26 12.82 -6.59
CA GLN A 37 -2.48 14.25 -6.34
C GLN A 37 -2.24 15.14 -7.56
N LYS A 38 -1.85 14.60 -8.72
CA LYS A 38 -1.58 15.36 -9.94
C LYS A 38 -2.45 14.86 -11.08
N ASN A 39 -3.03 15.83 -11.80
CA ASN A 39 -3.85 15.52 -12.96
C ASN A 39 -2.98 15.36 -14.21
N ALA A 40 -3.16 14.26 -14.94
CA ALA A 40 -2.62 14.06 -16.28
C ALA A 40 -3.63 14.46 -17.35
N LEU A 41 -4.92 14.49 -17.01
CA LEU A 41 -5.99 14.90 -17.89
C LEU A 41 -6.14 16.43 -17.95
N TRP A 42 -6.60 16.93 -19.10
CA TRP A 42 -6.84 18.36 -19.30
C TRP A 42 -8.13 18.83 -18.60
N TRP A 43 -7.98 19.73 -17.67
CA TRP A 43 -9.00 20.17 -16.73
C TRP A 43 -10.28 20.72 -17.39
N ASP A 44 -10.11 21.50 -18.48
CA ASP A 44 -11.19 22.17 -19.21
C ASP A 44 -11.69 21.39 -20.44
N LEU A 45 -11.27 20.15 -20.61
CA LEU A 45 -11.74 19.27 -21.66
C LEU A 45 -12.61 18.15 -21.10
N PRO A 46 -13.57 17.63 -21.88
CA PRO A 46 -14.19 16.35 -21.59
C PRO A 46 -13.16 15.23 -21.45
N ALA A 47 -13.42 14.25 -20.58
CA ALA A 47 -12.50 13.15 -20.36
C ALA A 47 -12.16 12.41 -21.69
N GLN A 48 -13.16 12.19 -22.54
CA GLN A 48 -12.99 11.56 -23.87
C GLN A 48 -11.98 12.32 -24.74
N GLU A 49 -12.04 13.65 -24.78
CA GLU A 49 -11.13 14.47 -25.58
C GLU A 49 -9.70 14.43 -25.03
N SER A 50 -9.54 14.42 -23.70
CA SER A 50 -8.25 14.22 -23.05
C SER A 50 -7.63 12.87 -23.40
N LEU A 51 -8.44 11.80 -23.44
CA LEU A 51 -8.00 10.46 -23.85
C LEU A 51 -7.63 10.42 -25.36
N GLU A 52 -8.39 11.08 -26.21
CA GLU A 52 -8.06 11.20 -27.65
C GLU A 52 -6.74 11.94 -27.88
N LEU A 53 -6.46 12.96 -27.09
CA LEU A 53 -5.16 13.64 -27.14
C LEU A 53 -4.02 12.72 -26.73
N ASN A 54 -4.20 11.94 -25.67
CA ASN A 54 -3.24 10.90 -25.28
C ASN A 54 -3.08 9.83 -26.38
N ARG A 55 -4.16 9.41 -27.03
CA ARG A 55 -4.09 8.52 -28.20
C ARG A 55 -3.15 9.07 -29.26
N ALA A 56 -3.29 10.36 -29.58
CA ALA A 56 -2.45 11.01 -30.60
C ALA A 56 -0.98 11.10 -30.16
N ILE A 57 -0.71 11.43 -28.90
CA ILE A 57 0.65 11.51 -28.33
C ILE A 57 1.36 10.15 -28.39
N TYR A 58 0.67 9.07 -28.01
CA TYR A 58 1.23 7.71 -28.04
C TYR A 58 1.19 7.05 -29.41
N GLY A 59 0.47 7.64 -30.38
CA GLY A 59 0.32 7.10 -31.75
C GLY A 59 -0.48 5.82 -31.79
N ILE A 60 -1.53 5.71 -30.95
CA ILE A 60 -2.37 4.52 -30.86
C ILE A 60 -3.37 4.50 -32.01
N ASP A 61 -3.54 3.34 -32.64
CA ASP A 61 -4.55 3.13 -33.67
C ASP A 61 -5.96 3.35 -33.13
N ARG A 62 -6.88 3.88 -33.95
CA ARG A 62 -8.25 4.23 -33.52
C ARG A 62 -9.07 3.05 -33.04
N ASP A 63 -9.00 1.93 -33.75
CA ASP A 63 -9.81 0.76 -33.39
C ASP A 63 -9.31 0.12 -32.10
N ARG A 64 -7.97 0.04 -31.94
CA ARG A 64 -7.34 -0.39 -30.70
C ARG A 64 -7.68 0.54 -29.53
N PHE A 65 -7.55 1.83 -29.72
CA PHE A 65 -7.90 2.84 -28.72
C PHE A 65 -9.36 2.68 -28.25
N LYS A 66 -10.31 2.62 -29.21
CA LYS A 66 -11.71 2.44 -28.90
C LYS A 66 -11.96 1.17 -28.08
N LYS A 67 -11.39 0.04 -28.51
CA LYS A 67 -11.53 -1.24 -27.81
C LYS A 67 -11.01 -1.16 -26.36
N VAL A 68 -9.83 -0.56 -26.15
CA VAL A 68 -9.23 -0.43 -24.82
C VAL A 68 -10.04 0.52 -23.94
N VAL A 69 -10.41 1.71 -24.45
CA VAL A 69 -11.20 2.68 -23.69
C VAL A 69 -12.58 2.14 -23.33
N ASP A 70 -13.26 1.47 -24.27
CA ASP A 70 -14.55 0.84 -24.03
C ASP A 70 -14.43 -0.21 -22.90
N GLY A 71 -13.46 -1.10 -22.96
CA GLY A 71 -13.25 -2.13 -21.94
C GLY A 71 -12.91 -1.54 -20.57
N LEU A 72 -11.97 -0.58 -20.51
CA LEU A 72 -11.56 0.05 -19.24
C LEU A 72 -12.68 0.90 -18.63
N SER A 73 -13.46 1.63 -19.48
CA SER A 73 -14.57 2.47 -18.99
C SER A 73 -15.73 1.64 -18.45
N ASP A 74 -15.97 0.45 -19.00
CA ASP A 74 -16.97 -0.49 -18.49
C ASP A 74 -16.50 -1.11 -17.16
N LEU A 75 -15.24 -1.57 -17.10
CA LEU A 75 -14.69 -2.17 -15.89
C LEU A 75 -14.62 -1.18 -14.71
N LEU A 76 -14.35 0.09 -15.00
CA LEU A 76 -14.33 1.17 -14.01
C LEU A 76 -15.71 1.80 -13.75
N GLU A 77 -16.75 1.41 -14.48
CA GLU A 77 -18.12 1.96 -14.37
C GLU A 77 -18.14 3.51 -14.53
N VAL A 78 -17.53 4.03 -15.61
CA VAL A 78 -17.44 5.49 -15.87
C VAL A 78 -17.78 5.87 -17.32
N ARG A 79 -18.38 4.95 -18.09
CA ARG A 79 -18.74 5.20 -19.49
C ARG A 79 -19.66 6.39 -19.67
N ASP A 80 -20.60 6.59 -18.76
CA ASP A 80 -21.54 7.73 -18.76
C ASP A 80 -20.87 9.08 -18.48
N LYS A 81 -19.64 9.07 -17.95
CA LYS A 81 -18.86 10.26 -17.57
C LYS A 81 -17.86 10.70 -18.63
N MET A 82 -17.72 9.97 -19.73
CA MET A 82 -16.69 10.25 -20.75
C MET A 82 -16.83 11.64 -21.39
N ASN A 83 -18.07 12.15 -21.52
CA ASN A 83 -18.34 13.47 -22.09
C ASN A 83 -18.43 14.60 -21.06
N VAL A 84 -18.20 14.31 -19.77
CA VAL A 84 -18.17 15.31 -18.70
C VAL A 84 -16.80 15.95 -18.66
N MET A 85 -16.74 17.26 -18.44
CA MET A 85 -15.47 17.98 -18.27
C MET A 85 -14.72 17.45 -17.05
N VAL A 86 -13.40 17.29 -17.16
CA VAL A 86 -12.58 16.73 -16.08
C VAL A 86 -12.75 17.48 -14.75
N ARG A 87 -12.90 18.81 -14.80
CA ARG A 87 -13.14 19.66 -13.61
C ARG A 87 -14.50 19.40 -12.90
N GLU A 88 -15.47 18.81 -13.59
CA GLU A 88 -16.82 18.55 -13.07
C GLU A 88 -16.94 17.11 -12.50
N LEU A 89 -15.95 16.28 -12.74
CA LEU A 89 -15.88 14.93 -12.18
C LEU A 89 -15.59 14.97 -10.67
N SER A 90 -16.22 14.08 -9.93
CA SER A 90 -15.81 13.79 -8.55
C SER A 90 -14.36 13.29 -8.53
N LEU A 91 -13.71 13.33 -7.36
CA LEU A 91 -12.34 12.84 -7.23
C LEU A 91 -12.21 11.37 -7.63
N GLY A 92 -13.17 10.53 -7.24
CA GLY A 92 -13.20 9.10 -7.61
C GLY A 92 -13.41 8.88 -9.11
N GLU A 93 -14.35 9.59 -9.75
CA GLU A 93 -14.56 9.52 -11.20
C GLU A 93 -13.32 10.01 -11.96
N ARG A 94 -12.71 11.10 -11.50
CA ARG A 94 -11.47 11.60 -12.10
C ARG A 94 -10.33 10.60 -11.99
N MET A 95 -10.12 9.99 -10.82
CA MET A 95 -9.09 8.96 -10.65
C MET A 95 -9.29 7.78 -11.60
N LYS A 96 -10.53 7.35 -11.81
CA LYS A 96 -10.85 6.28 -12.78
C LYS A 96 -10.48 6.70 -14.21
N MET A 97 -10.76 7.95 -14.60
CA MET A 97 -10.34 8.48 -15.91
C MET A 97 -8.82 8.61 -16.06
N GLU A 98 -8.12 8.99 -14.98
CA GLU A 98 -6.65 9.02 -14.92
C GLU A 98 -6.05 7.61 -15.10
N LEU A 99 -6.67 6.58 -14.50
CA LEU A 99 -6.29 5.20 -14.70
C LEU A 99 -6.47 4.75 -16.15
N ILE A 100 -7.60 5.11 -16.78
CA ILE A 100 -7.80 4.85 -18.21
C ILE A 100 -6.67 5.51 -19.02
N ALA A 101 -6.41 6.80 -18.79
CA ALA A 101 -5.35 7.53 -19.48
C ALA A 101 -3.96 6.89 -19.31
N ALA A 102 -3.67 6.38 -18.11
CA ALA A 102 -2.43 5.69 -17.80
C ALA A 102 -2.29 4.34 -18.51
N LEU A 103 -3.39 3.70 -18.90
CA LEU A 103 -3.42 2.33 -19.42
C LEU A 103 -3.73 2.24 -20.91
N ILE A 104 -4.21 3.31 -21.59
CA ILE A 104 -4.62 3.25 -23.01
C ILE A 104 -3.53 2.81 -23.99
N HIS A 105 -2.27 3.02 -23.63
CA HIS A 105 -1.11 2.63 -24.45
C HIS A 105 -0.52 1.27 -24.03
N GLU A 106 -1.21 0.55 -23.13
CA GLU A 106 -0.86 -0.79 -22.63
C GLU A 106 0.60 -0.87 -22.19
N PRO A 107 0.99 -0.12 -21.12
CA PRO A 107 2.36 -0.07 -20.65
C PRO A 107 2.80 -1.42 -20.09
N ARG A 108 4.12 -1.69 -20.12
CA ARG A 108 4.74 -2.84 -19.49
C ARG A 108 5.10 -2.60 -18.02
N VAL A 109 5.21 -1.33 -17.63
CA VAL A 109 5.48 -0.90 -16.24
C VAL A 109 4.51 0.21 -15.87
N LEU A 110 3.87 0.06 -14.72
CA LEU A 110 2.95 1.04 -14.15
C LEU A 110 3.47 1.51 -12.79
N PHE A 111 3.74 2.78 -12.68
CA PHE A 111 4.05 3.44 -11.42
C PHE A 111 2.79 4.11 -10.88
N LEU A 112 2.35 3.69 -9.71
CA LEU A 112 1.18 4.22 -8.99
C LEU A 112 1.67 4.89 -7.70
N ASP A 113 1.57 6.21 -7.66
CA ASP A 113 1.95 6.98 -6.49
C ASP A 113 0.69 7.45 -5.76
N GLU A 114 0.34 6.77 -4.67
CA GLU A 114 -0.84 7.03 -3.84
C GLU A 114 -2.17 7.07 -4.64
N PRO A 115 -2.53 6.01 -5.42
CA PRO A 115 -3.65 6.07 -6.35
C PRO A 115 -5.02 6.15 -5.68
N THR A 116 -5.13 5.89 -4.37
CA THR A 116 -6.39 5.89 -3.62
C THR A 116 -6.51 7.08 -2.66
N ILE A 117 -5.51 7.97 -2.65
CA ILE A 117 -5.46 9.09 -1.71
C ILE A 117 -6.64 10.04 -1.90
N GLY A 118 -7.29 10.38 -0.78
CA GLY A 118 -8.41 11.31 -0.76
C GLY A 118 -9.72 10.77 -1.34
N LEU A 119 -9.75 9.53 -1.81
CA LEU A 119 -10.97 8.88 -2.27
C LEU A 119 -11.83 8.43 -1.07
N ASP A 120 -13.14 8.41 -1.26
CA ASP A 120 -14.06 7.74 -0.34
C ASP A 120 -13.85 6.21 -0.36
N VAL A 121 -14.32 5.53 0.68
CA VAL A 121 -14.11 4.07 0.88
C VAL A 121 -14.63 3.23 -0.30
N VAL A 122 -15.75 3.63 -0.91
CA VAL A 122 -16.33 2.91 -2.04
C VAL A 122 -15.45 3.06 -3.28
N SER A 123 -15.01 4.29 -3.56
CA SER A 123 -14.11 4.60 -4.68
C SER A 123 -12.75 3.92 -4.52
N GLN A 124 -12.17 3.89 -3.30
CA GLN A 124 -10.94 3.15 -3.00
C GLN A 124 -11.09 1.66 -3.32
N LYS A 125 -12.17 1.03 -2.83
CA LYS A 125 -12.44 -0.39 -3.09
C LYS A 125 -12.54 -0.68 -4.59
N ARG A 126 -13.25 0.17 -5.36
CA ARG A 126 -13.39 0.02 -6.82
C ARG A 126 -12.05 0.13 -7.55
N VAL A 127 -11.21 1.08 -7.15
CA VAL A 127 -9.86 1.25 -7.72
C VAL A 127 -9.00 0.01 -7.43
N ARG A 128 -9.02 -0.52 -6.20
CA ARG A 128 -8.27 -1.73 -5.86
C ARG A 128 -8.75 -2.95 -6.65
N GLU A 129 -10.06 -3.18 -6.69
CA GLU A 129 -10.65 -4.28 -7.45
C GLU A 129 -10.27 -4.21 -8.94
N PHE A 130 -10.36 -3.02 -9.54
CA PHE A 130 -9.92 -2.78 -10.90
C PHE A 130 -8.43 -3.12 -11.10
N LEU A 131 -7.55 -2.60 -10.25
CA LEU A 131 -6.10 -2.83 -10.37
C LEU A 131 -5.75 -4.31 -10.21
N ARG A 132 -6.42 -5.03 -9.30
CA ARG A 132 -6.24 -6.45 -9.11
C ARG A 132 -6.62 -7.23 -10.37
N ILE A 133 -7.82 -7.02 -10.92
CA ILE A 133 -8.31 -7.67 -12.14
C ILE A 133 -7.36 -7.34 -13.31
N TYR A 134 -7.02 -6.08 -13.48
CA TYR A 134 -6.15 -5.64 -14.57
C TYR A 134 -4.76 -6.29 -14.52
N ASN A 135 -4.15 -6.40 -13.32
CA ASN A 135 -2.86 -7.05 -13.15
C ASN A 135 -2.91 -8.57 -13.37
N GLU A 136 -4.03 -9.22 -13.07
CA GLU A 136 -4.24 -10.64 -13.32
C GLU A 136 -4.37 -10.94 -14.85
N GLU A 137 -5.01 -10.05 -15.59
CA GLU A 137 -5.27 -10.23 -17.02
C GLU A 137 -4.13 -9.76 -17.93
N HIS A 138 -3.24 -8.91 -17.45
CA HIS A 138 -2.19 -8.28 -18.25
C HIS A 138 -0.79 -8.51 -17.67
N PRO A 139 0.22 -8.79 -18.53
CA PRO A 139 1.60 -8.99 -18.11
C PRO A 139 2.30 -7.64 -17.80
N ILE A 140 1.86 -6.95 -16.76
CA ILE A 140 2.37 -5.64 -16.34
C ILE A 140 3.13 -5.74 -15.02
N VAL A 141 4.21 -4.97 -14.88
CA VAL A 141 4.91 -4.80 -13.60
C VAL A 141 4.40 -3.53 -12.95
N THR A 142 3.68 -3.66 -11.84
CA THR A 142 3.14 -2.52 -11.09
C THR A 142 4.01 -2.22 -9.87
N LEU A 143 4.48 -0.97 -9.77
CA LEU A 143 5.06 -0.40 -8.55
C LEU A 143 4.04 0.54 -7.92
N LEU A 144 3.60 0.19 -6.71
CA LEU A 144 2.62 0.96 -5.94
C LEU A 144 3.30 1.59 -4.72
N THR A 145 3.07 2.89 -4.50
CA THR A 145 3.25 3.50 -3.18
C THR A 145 1.87 3.76 -2.57
N SER A 146 1.70 3.43 -1.31
CA SER A 146 0.49 3.76 -0.54
C SER A 146 0.84 3.85 0.94
N HIS A 147 0.12 4.72 1.65
CA HIS A 147 0.09 4.76 3.12
C HIS A 147 -1.17 4.08 3.67
N TYR A 148 -2.07 3.61 2.82
CA TYR A 148 -3.21 2.77 3.19
C TYR A 148 -2.79 1.30 3.14
N MET A 149 -2.77 0.66 4.30
CA MET A 149 -2.35 -0.75 4.40
C MET A 149 -3.22 -1.67 3.56
N GLN A 150 -4.50 -1.36 3.46
CA GLN A 150 -5.45 -2.13 2.67
C GLN A 150 -5.08 -2.20 1.17
N ASP A 151 -4.49 -1.13 0.62
CA ASP A 151 -3.99 -1.17 -0.76
C ASP A 151 -2.83 -2.14 -0.90
N ILE A 152 -1.94 -2.16 0.10
CA ILE A 152 -0.77 -3.03 0.12
C ILE A 152 -1.20 -4.49 0.29
N GLU A 153 -2.14 -4.77 1.20
CA GLU A 153 -2.63 -6.12 1.47
C GLU A 153 -3.40 -6.72 0.28
N GLU A 154 -4.22 -5.91 -0.41
CA GLU A 154 -5.04 -6.38 -1.52
C GLU A 154 -4.28 -6.46 -2.85
N LEU A 155 -3.24 -5.63 -3.06
CA LEU A 155 -2.60 -5.47 -4.37
C LEU A 155 -1.15 -5.98 -4.43
N CYS A 156 -0.44 -6.07 -3.29
CA CYS A 156 0.98 -6.32 -3.28
C CYS A 156 1.34 -7.71 -2.78
N HIS A 157 2.06 -8.49 -3.59
CA HIS A 157 2.65 -9.75 -3.15
C HIS A 157 4.03 -9.56 -2.50
N ARG A 158 4.76 -8.53 -2.90
CA ARG A 158 6.09 -8.17 -2.41
C ARG A 158 6.09 -6.72 -1.97
N VAL A 159 6.71 -6.46 -0.83
CA VAL A 159 6.77 -5.13 -0.22
C VAL A 159 8.22 -4.75 0.03
N LEU A 160 8.55 -3.50 -0.30
CA LEU A 160 9.80 -2.85 0.10
C LEU A 160 9.49 -1.80 1.15
N VAL A 161 9.99 -1.99 2.35
CA VAL A 161 9.91 -0.97 3.41
C VAL A 161 11.19 -0.15 3.38
N ILE A 162 11.02 1.17 3.21
CA ILE A 162 12.13 2.12 3.15
C ILE A 162 12.10 2.99 4.40
N ASP A 163 13.20 3.00 5.14
CA ASP A 163 13.40 3.86 6.30
C ASP A 163 14.70 4.65 6.14
N HIS A 164 14.64 5.98 6.36
CA HIS A 164 15.78 6.89 6.23
C HIS A 164 16.61 6.68 4.94
N GLY A 165 15.94 6.41 3.81
CA GLY A 165 16.55 6.23 2.50
C GLY A 165 17.26 4.89 2.31
N LYS A 166 17.09 3.93 3.21
CA LYS A 166 17.61 2.56 3.13
C LYS A 166 16.47 1.56 3.05
N ILE A 167 16.67 0.49 2.29
CA ILE A 167 15.72 -0.64 2.29
C ILE A 167 15.90 -1.39 3.61
N PHE A 168 14.87 -1.35 4.44
CA PHE A 168 14.81 -2.05 5.72
C PHE A 168 14.28 -3.48 5.55
N PHE A 169 13.31 -3.66 4.66
CA PHE A 169 12.73 -4.96 4.32
C PHE A 169 12.47 -5.04 2.83
N ASP A 170 12.66 -6.22 2.25
CA ASP A 170 12.33 -6.56 0.87
C ASP A 170 11.91 -8.03 0.83
N GLY A 171 10.63 -8.29 0.62
CA GLY A 171 10.09 -9.65 0.63
C GLY A 171 8.57 -9.72 0.55
N PRO A 172 7.99 -10.92 0.66
CA PRO A 172 6.55 -11.12 0.74
C PRO A 172 5.94 -10.40 1.95
N LEU A 173 4.74 -9.84 1.78
CA LEU A 173 4.05 -9.14 2.85
C LEU A 173 3.85 -10.01 4.10
N ALA A 174 3.52 -11.28 3.91
CA ALA A 174 3.32 -12.23 5.01
C ALA A 174 4.56 -12.39 5.91
N GLU A 175 5.78 -12.27 5.35
CA GLU A 175 7.02 -12.39 6.12
C GLU A 175 7.27 -11.20 7.07
N ILE A 176 6.64 -10.04 6.83
CA ILE A 176 6.75 -8.90 7.75
C ILE A 176 6.19 -9.29 9.11
N VAL A 177 4.97 -9.84 9.12
CA VAL A 177 4.32 -10.24 10.37
C VAL A 177 5.12 -11.34 11.06
N ASP A 178 5.55 -12.37 10.32
CA ASP A 178 6.32 -13.48 10.88
C ASP A 178 7.68 -13.07 11.45
N ARG A 179 8.35 -12.13 10.78
CA ARG A 179 9.70 -11.70 11.14
C ARG A 179 9.73 -10.68 12.27
N PHE A 180 8.73 -9.80 12.32
CA PHE A 180 8.75 -8.66 13.22
C PHE A 180 7.65 -8.71 14.31
N SER A 181 6.62 -9.55 14.18
CA SER A 181 5.63 -9.75 15.21
C SER A 181 6.06 -10.90 16.14
N GLY A 182 6.60 -10.57 17.29
CA GLY A 182 6.94 -11.53 18.35
C GLY A 182 5.72 -12.07 19.10
N TYR A 183 4.51 -11.60 18.82
CA TYR A 183 3.28 -11.91 19.55
C TYR A 183 2.09 -12.14 18.63
N LYS A 184 1.01 -12.68 19.19
CA LYS A 184 -0.32 -12.78 18.55
C LYS A 184 -1.36 -12.08 19.41
N ILE A 185 -2.49 -11.74 18.79
CA ILE A 185 -3.64 -11.18 19.47
C ILE A 185 -4.63 -12.31 19.78
N LEU A 186 -4.92 -12.51 21.06
CA LEU A 186 -6.00 -13.38 21.54
C LEU A 186 -7.20 -12.52 21.87
N SER A 187 -8.32 -12.75 21.18
CA SER A 187 -9.60 -12.15 21.50
C SER A 187 -10.47 -13.21 22.17
N LEU A 188 -10.91 -12.93 23.39
CA LEU A 188 -11.72 -13.81 24.23
C LEU A 188 -13.09 -13.18 24.44
N THR A 189 -14.14 -13.98 24.34
CA THR A 189 -15.49 -13.60 24.75
C THR A 189 -15.93 -14.52 25.89
N PHE A 190 -16.54 -13.96 26.92
CA PHE A 190 -16.99 -14.67 28.12
C PHE A 190 -18.51 -14.78 28.15
N GLU A 191 -19.05 -15.85 28.73
CA GLU A 191 -20.49 -16.01 28.95
C GLU A 191 -21.01 -15.01 29.99
N ASN A 192 -20.17 -14.65 30.96
CA ASN A 192 -20.48 -13.73 32.05
C ASN A 192 -19.38 -12.65 32.14
N GLU A 193 -19.61 -11.60 32.95
CA GLU A 193 -18.60 -10.57 33.16
C GLU A 193 -17.26 -11.15 33.61
N ALA A 194 -16.20 -10.77 32.89
CA ALA A 194 -14.81 -11.10 33.22
C ALA A 194 -14.39 -10.37 34.50
N LYS A 195 -14.60 -11.00 35.67
CA LYS A 195 -14.23 -10.42 36.98
C LYS A 195 -12.76 -10.60 37.37
N ARG A 196 -11.91 -11.15 36.48
CA ARG A 196 -10.52 -11.46 36.80
C ARG A 196 -9.55 -10.52 36.08
N ASP A 197 -8.48 -10.20 36.79
CA ASP A 197 -7.30 -9.59 36.14
C ASP A 197 -6.62 -10.64 35.26
N LEU A 198 -6.61 -10.39 33.94
CA LEU A 198 -6.04 -11.27 32.94
C LEU A 198 -4.62 -10.84 32.53
N SER A 199 -4.05 -9.83 33.18
CA SER A 199 -2.69 -9.33 32.91
C SER A 199 -1.58 -10.39 33.13
N ALA A 200 -1.87 -11.41 33.93
CA ALA A 200 -0.95 -12.55 34.12
C ALA A 200 -0.77 -13.43 32.85
N PHE A 201 -1.72 -13.38 31.90
CA PHE A 201 -1.72 -14.18 30.70
C PHE A 201 -1.14 -13.44 29.47
N GLY A 202 -1.02 -12.13 29.54
CA GLY A 202 -0.50 -11.27 28.47
C GLY A 202 -0.77 -9.81 28.72
N GLU A 203 -0.32 -8.96 27.81
CA GLU A 203 -0.61 -7.52 27.83
C GLU A 203 -2.07 -7.31 27.37
N VAL A 204 -2.91 -6.76 28.27
CA VAL A 204 -4.31 -6.41 27.95
C VAL A 204 -4.31 -5.17 27.05
N THR A 205 -4.82 -5.29 25.82
CA THR A 205 -4.93 -4.17 24.89
C THR A 205 -6.30 -3.53 24.87
N GLU A 206 -7.32 -4.35 25.04
CA GLU A 206 -8.70 -3.91 25.08
C GLU A 206 -9.49 -4.79 26.06
N GLN A 207 -10.37 -4.20 26.86
CA GLN A 207 -11.21 -4.92 27.81
C GLN A 207 -12.58 -4.29 27.88
N THR A 208 -13.60 -5.15 27.73
CA THR A 208 -15.01 -4.84 27.99
C THR A 208 -15.54 -5.76 29.09
N PRO A 209 -16.77 -5.58 29.59
CA PRO A 209 -17.34 -6.52 30.58
C PRO A 209 -17.36 -7.97 30.14
N VAL A 210 -17.52 -8.25 28.83
CA VAL A 210 -17.71 -9.60 28.28
C VAL A 210 -16.64 -10.01 27.27
N SER A 211 -15.65 -9.17 27.00
CA SER A 211 -14.56 -9.51 26.07
C SER A 211 -13.23 -8.91 26.51
N VAL A 212 -12.15 -9.56 26.12
CA VAL A 212 -10.78 -9.04 26.33
C VAL A 212 -9.91 -9.37 25.13
N GLN A 213 -9.00 -8.45 24.81
CA GLN A 213 -7.92 -8.70 23.86
C GLN A 213 -6.57 -8.70 24.60
N LEU A 214 -5.77 -9.73 24.32
CA LEU A 214 -4.46 -9.92 24.91
C LEU A 214 -3.40 -10.04 23.84
N LYS A 215 -2.28 -9.34 24.01
CA LYS A 215 -1.05 -9.64 23.28
C LYS A 215 -0.28 -10.73 23.99
N VAL A 216 -0.06 -11.84 23.30
CA VAL A 216 0.61 -13.03 23.86
C VAL A 216 1.79 -13.41 22.98
N PRO A 217 2.99 -13.62 23.55
CA PRO A 217 4.16 -14.07 22.79
C PRO A 217 3.84 -15.33 21.97
N ARG A 218 4.24 -15.36 20.69
CA ARG A 218 3.95 -16.49 19.77
C ARG A 218 4.25 -17.85 20.37
N ALA A 219 5.39 -17.98 21.03
CA ALA A 219 5.82 -19.25 21.64
C ALA A 219 4.92 -19.71 22.80
N LYS A 220 4.14 -18.80 23.40
CA LYS A 220 3.29 -19.09 24.56
C LYS A 220 1.81 -19.20 24.23
N VAL A 221 1.39 -18.91 23.00
CA VAL A 221 -0.05 -18.84 22.61
C VAL A 221 -0.81 -20.10 23.01
N THR A 222 -0.32 -21.28 22.63
CA THR A 222 -1.01 -22.56 22.91
C THR A 222 -1.16 -22.81 24.40
N GLU A 223 -0.11 -22.54 25.17
CA GLU A 223 -0.13 -22.73 26.62
C GLU A 223 -1.07 -21.71 27.30
N THR A 224 -1.02 -20.45 26.86
CA THR A 224 -1.89 -19.40 27.37
C THR A 224 -3.36 -19.68 27.04
N CYS A 225 -3.69 -20.15 25.83
CA CYS A 225 -5.05 -20.55 25.49
C CYS A 225 -5.55 -21.67 26.40
N ARG A 226 -4.73 -22.70 26.65
CA ARG A 226 -5.09 -23.78 27.56
C ARG A 226 -5.39 -23.26 28.96
N GLN A 227 -4.50 -22.46 29.52
CA GLN A 227 -4.66 -21.88 30.87
C GLN A 227 -5.89 -20.99 30.99
N LEU A 228 -6.22 -20.22 29.95
CA LEU A 228 -7.39 -19.36 29.91
C LEU A 228 -8.70 -20.19 29.85
N LEU A 229 -8.75 -21.25 29.06
CA LEU A 229 -9.91 -22.16 29.00
C LEU A 229 -10.12 -22.93 30.30
N ASP A 230 -9.03 -23.26 31.03
CA ASP A 230 -9.11 -23.91 32.34
C ASP A 230 -9.52 -22.94 33.46
N ALA A 231 -9.21 -21.65 33.33
CA ALA A 231 -9.39 -20.64 34.39
C ALA A 231 -10.65 -19.79 34.26
N CYS A 232 -11.27 -19.72 33.08
CA CYS A 232 -12.37 -18.81 32.75
C CYS A 232 -13.45 -19.52 31.93
N ASP A 233 -14.71 -19.10 32.12
CA ASP A 233 -15.82 -19.53 31.28
C ASP A 233 -15.83 -18.78 29.94
N VAL A 234 -14.96 -19.23 29.03
CA VAL A 234 -14.79 -18.65 27.72
C VAL A 234 -15.84 -19.21 26.76
N SER A 235 -16.65 -18.34 26.15
CA SER A 235 -17.62 -18.74 25.13
C SER A 235 -17.02 -18.78 23.72
N ASP A 236 -16.03 -17.93 23.45
CA ASP A 236 -15.30 -17.91 22.17
C ASP A 236 -13.85 -17.47 22.37
N ILE A 237 -12.95 -18.07 21.58
CA ILE A 237 -11.53 -17.70 21.54
C ILE A 237 -11.09 -17.59 20.09
N ASN A 238 -10.57 -16.42 19.74
CA ASN A 238 -10.01 -16.15 18.42
C ASN A 238 -8.55 -15.76 18.54
N VAL A 239 -7.69 -16.45 17.77
CA VAL A 239 -6.25 -16.19 17.70
C VAL A 239 -5.93 -15.55 16.37
N GLN A 240 -5.50 -14.30 16.39
CA GLN A 240 -5.19 -13.52 15.19
C GLN A 240 -3.72 -13.16 15.13
N GLU A 241 -3.21 -13.03 13.89
CA GLU A 241 -1.94 -12.36 13.66
C GLU A 241 -2.10 -10.86 13.94
N VAL A 242 -1.00 -10.23 14.29
CA VAL A 242 -0.96 -8.77 14.45
C VAL A 242 -1.23 -8.12 13.08
N PRO A 243 -2.09 -7.10 13.01
CA PRO A 243 -2.26 -6.33 11.77
C PRO A 243 -0.92 -5.81 11.26
N VAL A 244 -0.69 -5.92 9.96
CA VAL A 244 0.58 -5.46 9.33
C VAL A 244 0.85 -3.99 9.62
N GLU A 245 -0.23 -3.17 9.72
CA GLU A 245 -0.14 -1.75 10.10
C GLU A 245 0.52 -1.53 11.45
N ASP A 246 0.14 -2.34 12.45
CA ASP A 246 0.67 -2.22 13.79
C ASP A 246 2.14 -2.66 13.84
N VAL A 247 2.48 -3.71 13.09
CA VAL A 247 3.88 -4.16 12.96
C VAL A 247 4.73 -3.08 12.31
N ILE A 248 4.27 -2.49 11.21
CA ILE A 248 4.99 -1.41 10.51
C ILE A 248 5.09 -0.17 11.40
N ARG A 249 3.99 0.23 12.08
CA ARG A 249 3.99 1.36 13.02
C ARG A 249 4.98 1.15 14.17
N GLN A 250 5.05 -0.05 14.71
CA GLN A 250 5.99 -0.40 15.77
C GLN A 250 7.44 -0.32 15.30
N LEU A 251 7.74 -0.86 14.12
CA LEU A 251 9.07 -0.78 13.51
C LEU A 251 9.56 0.65 13.32
N PHE A 252 8.68 1.54 12.81
CA PHE A 252 9.01 2.95 12.67
C PHE A 252 9.06 3.69 14.02
N GLY A 253 8.24 3.30 15.00
CA GLY A 253 8.25 3.85 16.37
C GLY A 253 9.54 3.53 17.11
N GLU A 254 9.97 2.30 17.10
CA GLU A 254 11.22 1.83 17.74
C GLU A 254 12.47 2.49 17.11
N THR A 255 12.46 2.69 15.79
CA THR A 255 13.55 3.39 15.08
C THR A 255 13.65 4.85 15.53
N HIS A 256 12.53 5.51 15.77
CA HIS A 256 12.50 6.89 16.28
C HIS A 256 12.92 7.02 17.74
N GLU A 257 12.61 6.06 18.60
CA GLU A 257 13.03 6.06 20.01
C GLU A 257 14.51 5.74 20.17
N ALA A 258 15.03 4.78 19.42
CA ALA A 258 16.46 4.44 19.43
C ALA A 258 17.37 5.60 18.97
N GLN A 259 16.84 6.51 18.15
CA GLN A 259 17.59 7.70 17.70
C GLN A 259 17.45 8.89 18.65
N ARG A 260 16.44 8.91 19.53
CA ARG A 260 16.27 9.95 20.58
C ARG A 260 17.09 9.68 21.83
N ALA A 261 17.63 8.47 22.01
CA ALA A 261 18.53 8.18 23.10
C ALA A 261 19.79 9.05 22.98
N PRO A 262 20.14 9.89 23.98
CA PRO A 262 21.31 10.75 23.91
C PRO A 262 22.55 9.86 23.77
N LYS A 263 23.37 10.13 22.76
CA LYS A 263 24.74 9.61 22.71
C LYS A 263 25.43 10.10 23.96
N VAL A 264 25.56 9.23 24.96
CA VAL A 264 26.44 9.47 26.12
C VAL A 264 27.83 9.66 25.54
N ALA A 265 28.27 10.91 25.56
CA ALA A 265 29.63 11.27 25.21
C ALA A 265 30.54 10.60 26.23
N THR A 266 31.22 9.56 25.85
CA THR A 266 32.43 9.08 26.54
C THR A 266 33.50 10.14 26.35
N ALA A 267 33.49 11.12 27.25
CA ALA A 267 34.64 11.97 27.53
C ALA A 267 35.48 11.24 28.55
N GLU A 268 36.39 10.40 28.12
CA GLU A 268 37.49 9.94 28.95
C GLU A 268 38.79 10.64 28.55
N ALA A 269 39.17 11.47 29.46
CA ALA A 269 40.53 11.70 29.95
C ALA A 269 41.68 11.59 28.95
N ALA A 270 42.18 12.73 28.56
CA ALA A 270 43.62 12.92 28.33
C ALA A 270 44.10 14.11 29.16
N GLN A 271 44.35 13.83 30.43
CA GLN A 271 45.31 14.62 31.24
C GLN A 271 46.59 13.81 31.35
N VAL A 272 47.69 14.57 31.33
CA VAL A 272 49.06 14.22 31.74
C VAL A 272 50.03 13.84 30.63
N GLY A 273 50.92 14.76 30.35
CA GLY A 273 52.19 14.57 29.66
C GLY A 273 52.74 15.88 29.14
#